data_6fa502a47092013ca9d3a09009f3894b
#
_entry.id   6fa502a47092013ca9d3a09009f3894b
#
_cell.length_a   1.000
_cell.length_b   1.000
_cell.length_c   1.000
_cell.angle_alpha   90.00
_cell.angle_beta   90.00
_cell.angle_gamma   90.00
#
_symmetry.space_group_name_H-M   'P 1'
#
loop_
_entity.id
_entity.type
_entity.pdbx_description
1 polymer ?
#
loop_
_entity_poly.entity_id
_entity_poly.type
_entity_poly.pdbx_seq_one_letter_code
_entity_poly.pdbx_strand_id
1 'polypeptide(L)'
;MKVVLADDHQLMLSGIRRALEADGGFEIVGETQNGAQVLPLVARTQPDLVLLDLRMPNMDGLACLDEIKRRHPSVRVVMLSASQNEQMIEAALRRGASAYVVKNIDPTDLPSTLRQALEGNVYSAVGVSVDSDTRGPRAAGLTDREISILKALAKGLSNDEIAKEFWVARQTVKFHLTNIYRKLEVRNRAEAIRKAYSFGLVESPIYGGGDDEA
;
A
#
# COMPACT_ATOMS: atom_id res chain seq x y z
N MET A 1 -7.59 -15.64 -6.24
CA MET A 1 -7.70 -14.27 -6.79
C MET A 1 -7.00 -14.22 -8.13
N LYS A 2 -7.69 -13.71 -9.18
CA LYS A 2 -7.17 -13.66 -10.55
C LYS A 2 -6.22 -12.47 -10.73
N VAL A 3 -5.01 -12.72 -11.24
CA VAL A 3 -3.95 -11.72 -11.37
C VAL A 3 -3.46 -11.65 -12.81
N VAL A 4 -3.30 -10.44 -13.30
CA VAL A 4 -2.56 -10.13 -14.53
C VAL A 4 -1.22 -9.54 -14.14
N LEU A 5 -0.15 -10.01 -14.79
CA LEU A 5 1.21 -9.50 -14.65
C LEU A 5 1.61 -8.70 -15.89
N ALA A 6 2.12 -7.50 -15.67
CA ALA A 6 2.60 -6.63 -16.74
C ALA A 6 3.96 -6.02 -16.35
N ASP A 7 5.03 -6.49 -16.97
CA ASP A 7 6.42 -6.08 -16.70
C ASP A 7 7.28 -6.36 -17.93
N ASP A 8 8.11 -5.43 -18.36
CA ASP A 8 8.97 -5.63 -19.53
C ASP A 8 10.17 -6.56 -19.28
N HIS A 9 10.44 -6.92 -18.02
CA HIS A 9 11.51 -7.80 -17.62
C HIS A 9 11.03 -9.24 -17.44
N GLN A 10 11.37 -10.13 -18.39
CA GLN A 10 10.98 -11.54 -18.37
C GLN A 10 11.38 -12.29 -17.09
N LEU A 11 12.56 -12.01 -16.55
CA LEU A 11 13.02 -12.64 -15.31
C LEU A 11 12.16 -12.23 -14.11
N MET A 12 11.71 -10.96 -14.07
CA MET A 12 10.82 -10.47 -13.02
C MET A 12 9.46 -11.17 -13.11
N LEU A 13 8.85 -11.23 -14.30
CA LEU A 13 7.60 -11.98 -14.51
C LEU A 13 7.70 -13.41 -14.01
N SER A 14 8.79 -14.11 -14.36
CA SER A 14 9.00 -15.50 -13.94
C SER A 14 9.16 -15.64 -12.42
N GLY A 15 9.86 -14.70 -11.77
CA GLY A 15 10.03 -14.67 -10.33
C GLY A 15 8.70 -14.41 -9.58
N ILE A 16 7.96 -13.39 -10.02
CA ILE A 16 6.66 -13.04 -9.47
C ILE A 16 5.66 -14.19 -9.63
N ARG A 17 5.60 -14.79 -10.83
CA ARG A 17 4.74 -15.94 -11.08
C ARG A 17 5.01 -17.06 -10.09
N ARG A 18 6.28 -17.51 -9.97
CA ARG A 18 6.66 -18.59 -9.06
C ARG A 18 6.26 -18.31 -7.62
N ALA A 19 6.46 -17.08 -7.15
CA ALA A 19 6.11 -16.68 -5.80
C ALA A 19 4.60 -16.72 -5.55
N LEU A 20 3.80 -16.21 -6.48
CA LEU A 20 2.35 -16.19 -6.38
C LEU A 20 1.74 -17.59 -6.53
N GLU A 21 2.26 -18.43 -7.43
CA GLU A 21 1.81 -19.82 -7.59
C GLU A 21 2.17 -20.69 -6.37
N ALA A 22 3.35 -20.49 -5.78
CA ALA A 22 3.76 -21.20 -4.57
C ALA A 22 2.87 -20.86 -3.36
N ASP A 23 2.35 -19.65 -3.30
CA ASP A 23 1.42 -19.22 -2.26
C ASP A 23 0.02 -19.84 -2.37
N GLY A 24 -0.42 -20.18 -3.58
CA GLY A 24 -1.71 -20.82 -3.86
C GLY A 24 -2.95 -19.93 -3.74
N GLY A 25 -2.83 -18.69 -3.28
CA GLY A 25 -3.93 -17.73 -3.17
C GLY A 25 -4.18 -16.89 -4.42
N PHE A 26 -3.28 -16.98 -5.40
CA PHE A 26 -3.28 -16.21 -6.64
C PHE A 26 -3.31 -17.10 -7.87
N GLU A 27 -4.14 -16.74 -8.84
CA GLU A 27 -4.25 -17.40 -10.14
C GLU A 27 -3.76 -16.43 -11.21
N ILE A 28 -2.67 -16.75 -11.90
CA ILE A 28 -2.16 -15.92 -12.99
C ILE A 28 -2.99 -16.20 -14.25
N VAL A 29 -3.86 -15.24 -14.61
CA VAL A 29 -4.77 -15.35 -15.76
C VAL A 29 -4.23 -14.70 -17.02
N GLY A 30 -3.08 -14.03 -16.94
CA GLY A 30 -2.41 -13.44 -18.09
C GLY A 30 -1.13 -12.72 -17.74
N GLU A 31 -0.26 -12.60 -18.75
CA GLU A 31 1.00 -11.88 -18.65
C GLU A 31 1.30 -11.13 -19.93
N THR A 32 1.98 -9.99 -19.79
CA THR A 32 2.45 -9.22 -20.92
C THR A 32 3.70 -8.41 -20.59
N GLN A 33 4.54 -8.20 -21.59
CA GLN A 33 5.71 -7.31 -21.54
C GLN A 33 5.46 -5.95 -22.24
N ASN A 34 4.24 -5.74 -22.73
CA ASN A 34 3.90 -4.61 -23.56
C ASN A 34 2.70 -3.86 -22.96
N GLY A 35 2.90 -2.59 -22.63
CA GLY A 35 1.85 -1.75 -22.06
C GLY A 35 0.57 -1.67 -22.91
N ALA A 36 0.69 -1.66 -24.25
CA ALA A 36 -0.46 -1.62 -25.14
C ALA A 36 -1.33 -2.91 -25.08
N GLN A 37 -0.79 -4.03 -24.58
CA GLN A 37 -1.50 -5.29 -24.42
C GLN A 37 -2.21 -5.42 -23.08
N VAL A 38 -1.93 -4.56 -22.12
CA VAL A 38 -2.49 -4.64 -20.75
C VAL A 38 -4.02 -4.52 -20.79
N LEU A 39 -4.55 -3.51 -21.43
CA LEU A 39 -6.01 -3.28 -21.50
C LEU A 39 -6.76 -4.41 -22.21
N PRO A 40 -6.36 -4.87 -23.42
CA PRO A 40 -6.97 -6.03 -24.04
C PRO A 40 -6.93 -7.28 -23.16
N LEU A 41 -5.83 -7.48 -22.42
CA LEU A 41 -5.67 -8.60 -21.50
C LEU A 41 -6.64 -8.49 -20.31
N VAL A 42 -6.74 -7.33 -19.69
CA VAL A 42 -7.67 -7.05 -18.59
C VAL A 42 -9.12 -7.26 -19.04
N ALA A 43 -9.50 -6.73 -20.21
CA ALA A 43 -10.84 -6.90 -20.75
C ALA A 43 -11.22 -8.36 -20.99
N ARG A 44 -10.28 -9.18 -21.47
CA ARG A 44 -10.48 -10.60 -21.76
C ARG A 44 -10.53 -11.46 -20.52
N THR A 45 -9.63 -11.22 -19.55
CA THR A 45 -9.43 -12.10 -18.39
C THR A 45 -10.21 -11.67 -17.16
N GLN A 46 -10.68 -10.41 -17.12
CA GLN A 46 -11.42 -9.85 -15.98
C GLN A 46 -10.74 -10.14 -14.63
N PRO A 47 -9.50 -9.68 -14.42
CA PRO A 47 -8.75 -9.99 -13.22
C PRO A 47 -9.27 -9.20 -12.01
N ASP A 48 -9.00 -9.70 -10.81
CA ASP A 48 -9.21 -8.97 -9.56
C ASP A 48 -8.09 -7.94 -9.31
N LEU A 49 -6.89 -8.26 -9.81
CA LEU A 49 -5.65 -7.52 -9.58
C LEU A 49 -4.79 -7.45 -10.84
N VAL A 50 -4.20 -6.29 -11.08
CA VAL A 50 -3.11 -6.11 -12.05
C VAL A 50 -1.85 -5.69 -11.29
N LEU A 51 -0.77 -6.46 -11.46
CA LEU A 51 0.57 -6.03 -11.10
C LEU A 51 1.19 -5.36 -12.32
N LEU A 52 1.48 -4.08 -12.20
CA LEU A 52 1.78 -3.23 -13.34
C LEU A 52 3.12 -2.54 -13.16
N ASP A 53 4.07 -2.84 -14.04
CA ASP A 53 5.31 -2.08 -14.07
C ASP A 53 5.07 -0.64 -14.53
N LEU A 54 5.83 0.27 -13.95
CA LEU A 54 5.79 1.66 -14.32
C LEU A 54 6.38 1.91 -15.71
N ARG A 55 7.42 1.18 -16.09
CA ARG A 55 8.13 1.35 -17.37
C ARG A 55 7.90 0.14 -18.27
N MET A 56 7.15 0.37 -19.33
CA MET A 56 6.90 -0.64 -20.35
C MET A 56 6.95 -0.03 -21.75
N PRO A 57 7.32 -0.80 -22.77
CA PRO A 57 7.27 -0.34 -24.15
C PRO A 57 5.82 -0.06 -24.61
N ASN A 58 5.68 0.87 -25.54
CA ASN A 58 4.45 1.32 -26.22
C ASN A 58 3.42 2.07 -25.38
N MET A 59 3.31 1.80 -24.07
CA MET A 59 2.46 2.54 -23.15
C MET A 59 3.04 2.41 -21.74
N ASP A 60 3.30 3.54 -21.08
CA ASP A 60 3.80 3.54 -19.72
C ASP A 60 2.74 3.09 -18.69
N GLY A 61 3.21 2.65 -17.53
CA GLY A 61 2.33 2.11 -16.49
C GLY A 61 1.31 3.11 -15.93
N LEU A 62 1.63 4.40 -15.88
CA LEU A 62 0.66 5.41 -15.42
C LEU A 62 -0.46 5.60 -16.41
N ALA A 63 -0.16 5.61 -17.73
CA ALA A 63 -1.19 5.67 -18.75
C ALA A 63 -2.06 4.40 -18.76
N CYS A 64 -1.45 3.22 -18.57
CA CYS A 64 -2.20 1.97 -18.37
C CYS A 64 -3.11 2.04 -17.14
N LEU A 65 -2.62 2.54 -16.02
CA LEU A 65 -3.39 2.72 -14.79
C LEU A 65 -4.63 3.60 -15.02
N ASP A 66 -4.45 4.78 -15.66
CA ASP A 66 -5.56 5.69 -15.96
C ASP A 66 -6.64 4.99 -16.80
N GLU A 67 -6.24 4.26 -17.83
CA GLU A 67 -7.15 3.54 -18.71
C GLU A 67 -7.86 2.37 -18.01
N ILE A 68 -7.14 1.60 -17.16
CA ILE A 68 -7.74 0.54 -16.34
C ILE A 68 -8.77 1.14 -15.40
N LYS A 69 -8.44 2.20 -14.67
CA LYS A 69 -9.37 2.82 -13.72
C LYS A 69 -10.57 3.44 -14.39
N ARG A 70 -10.43 3.97 -15.60
CA ARG A 70 -11.53 4.52 -16.38
C ARG A 70 -12.50 3.43 -16.89
N ARG A 71 -11.98 2.29 -17.40
CA ARG A 71 -12.79 1.25 -18.06
C ARG A 71 -13.17 0.08 -17.13
N HIS A 72 -12.34 -0.19 -16.15
CA HIS A 72 -12.47 -1.32 -15.20
C HIS A 72 -12.23 -0.83 -13.76
N PRO A 73 -13.08 0.05 -13.20
CA PRO A 73 -12.83 0.71 -11.91
C PRO A 73 -12.75 -0.26 -10.72
N SER A 74 -13.37 -1.44 -10.83
CA SER A 74 -13.32 -2.50 -9.81
C SER A 74 -11.98 -3.23 -9.76
N VAL A 75 -11.20 -3.21 -10.86
CA VAL A 75 -9.91 -3.88 -10.92
C VAL A 75 -8.90 -3.13 -10.05
N ARG A 76 -8.29 -3.83 -9.13
CA ARG A 76 -7.21 -3.29 -8.30
C ARG A 76 -5.91 -3.25 -9.08
N VAL A 77 -5.13 -2.19 -8.91
CA VAL A 77 -3.85 -2.04 -9.60
C VAL A 77 -2.76 -1.78 -8.57
N VAL A 78 -1.75 -2.63 -8.54
CA VAL A 78 -0.53 -2.43 -7.76
C VAL A 78 0.59 -2.11 -8.73
N MET A 79 1.19 -0.94 -8.54
CA MET A 79 2.35 -0.52 -9.33
C MET A 79 3.60 -1.20 -8.83
N LEU A 80 4.40 -1.74 -9.74
CA LEU A 80 5.74 -2.27 -9.48
C LEU A 80 6.77 -1.35 -10.11
N SER A 81 7.84 -0.99 -9.43
CA SER A 81 8.89 -0.15 -10.01
C SER A 81 10.23 -0.31 -9.31
N ALA A 82 11.33 -0.22 -10.06
CA ALA A 82 12.67 -0.11 -9.50
C ALA A 82 12.93 1.29 -8.88
N SER A 83 12.09 2.27 -9.20
CA SER A 83 12.26 3.67 -8.78
C SER A 83 11.56 3.95 -7.46
N GLN A 84 12.27 4.65 -6.56
CA GLN A 84 11.72 5.22 -5.33
C GLN A 84 11.38 6.72 -5.49
N ASN A 85 11.20 7.19 -6.72
CA ASN A 85 10.89 8.58 -6.99
C ASN A 85 9.54 8.98 -6.37
N GLU A 86 9.58 9.90 -5.41
CA GLU A 86 8.43 10.36 -4.64
C GLU A 86 7.30 10.89 -5.52
N GLN A 87 7.63 11.62 -6.58
CA GLN A 87 6.63 12.20 -7.49
C GLN A 87 5.88 11.10 -8.28
N MET A 88 6.58 10.04 -8.67
CA MET A 88 5.98 8.91 -9.38
C MET A 88 5.06 8.10 -8.47
N ILE A 89 5.47 7.88 -7.22
CA ILE A 89 4.64 7.19 -6.22
C ILE A 89 3.35 7.99 -5.98
N GLU A 90 3.49 9.29 -5.74
CA GLU A 90 2.34 10.18 -5.53
C GLU A 90 1.42 10.23 -6.74
N ALA A 91 1.98 10.32 -7.96
CA ALA A 91 1.21 10.32 -9.20
C ALA A 91 0.40 9.02 -9.37
N ALA A 92 1.00 7.86 -9.10
CA ALA A 92 0.33 6.58 -9.18
C ALA A 92 -0.83 6.46 -8.16
N LEU A 93 -0.59 6.83 -6.91
CA LEU A 93 -1.60 6.76 -5.85
C LEU A 93 -2.77 7.72 -6.11
N ARG A 94 -2.49 8.95 -6.57
CA ARG A 94 -3.54 9.92 -6.94
C ARG A 94 -4.41 9.46 -8.10
N ARG A 95 -3.86 8.68 -9.04
CA ARG A 95 -4.57 8.10 -10.20
C ARG A 95 -5.32 6.82 -9.84
N GLY A 96 -5.33 6.43 -8.56
CA GLY A 96 -6.13 5.32 -8.05
C GLY A 96 -5.39 3.98 -8.01
N ALA A 97 -4.05 3.95 -8.06
CA ALA A 97 -3.33 2.73 -7.72
C ALA A 97 -3.66 2.30 -6.28
N SER A 98 -3.91 1.01 -6.09
CA SER A 98 -4.17 0.43 -4.77
C SER A 98 -2.91 0.40 -3.92
N ALA A 99 -1.74 0.24 -4.56
CA ALA A 99 -0.44 0.29 -3.91
C ALA A 99 0.68 0.59 -4.90
N TYR A 100 1.86 0.92 -4.36
CA TYR A 100 3.10 1.05 -5.11
C TYR A 100 4.18 0.26 -4.40
N VAL A 101 4.75 -0.73 -5.06
CA VAL A 101 5.75 -1.65 -4.55
C VAL A 101 7.07 -1.44 -5.29
N VAL A 102 8.16 -1.31 -4.54
CA VAL A 102 9.50 -1.20 -5.12
C VAL A 102 10.04 -2.59 -5.43
N LYS A 103 10.56 -2.81 -6.63
CA LYS A 103 11.05 -4.11 -7.15
C LYS A 103 12.26 -4.71 -6.40
N ASN A 104 12.73 -4.09 -5.32
CA ASN A 104 13.78 -4.64 -4.46
C ASN A 104 13.25 -5.57 -3.36
N ILE A 105 11.95 -5.86 -3.38
CA ILE A 105 11.33 -6.85 -2.48
C ILE A 105 11.81 -8.26 -2.83
N ASP A 106 12.02 -9.11 -1.82
CA ASP A 106 12.19 -10.53 -2.04
C ASP A 106 10.91 -11.11 -2.68
N PRO A 107 11.01 -11.83 -3.81
CA PRO A 107 9.82 -12.43 -4.44
C PRO A 107 8.98 -13.29 -3.49
N THR A 108 9.59 -13.92 -2.49
CA THR A 108 8.90 -14.76 -1.48
C THR A 108 7.98 -13.95 -0.57
N ASP A 109 8.27 -12.66 -0.38
CA ASP A 109 7.47 -11.76 0.45
C ASP A 109 6.34 -11.07 -0.33
N LEU A 110 6.39 -11.14 -1.67
CA LEU A 110 5.42 -10.46 -2.52
C LEU A 110 3.97 -10.91 -2.28
N PRO A 111 3.64 -12.21 -2.11
CA PRO A 111 2.26 -12.65 -1.87
C PRO A 111 1.66 -12.05 -0.59
N SER A 112 2.43 -12.05 0.50
CA SER A 112 1.99 -11.45 1.77
C SER A 112 1.78 -9.94 1.64
N THR A 113 2.70 -9.26 0.95
CA THR A 113 2.62 -7.84 0.62
C THR A 113 1.35 -7.50 -0.16
N LEU A 114 1.05 -8.27 -1.19
CA LEU A 114 -0.13 -8.06 -2.01
C LEU A 114 -1.42 -8.26 -1.22
N ARG A 115 -1.52 -9.30 -0.38
CA ARG A 115 -2.70 -9.49 0.49
C ARG A 115 -2.94 -8.28 1.38
N GLN A 116 -1.92 -7.83 2.02
CA GLN A 116 -1.97 -6.65 2.86
C GLN A 116 -2.34 -5.38 2.06
N ALA A 117 -1.82 -5.19 0.85
CA ALA A 117 -2.19 -4.10 -0.03
C ALA A 117 -3.68 -4.13 -0.43
N LEU A 118 -4.26 -5.32 -0.51
CA LEU A 118 -5.62 -5.56 -0.98
C LEU A 118 -6.69 -5.48 0.12
N GLU A 119 -6.31 -5.64 1.38
CA GLU A 119 -7.20 -5.49 2.55
C GLU A 119 -7.54 -4.03 2.89
N GLY A 120 -7.30 -3.12 1.97
CA GLY A 120 -7.54 -1.68 2.13
C GLY A 120 -6.33 -0.92 2.67
N ASN A 121 -5.23 -1.60 2.70
CA ASN A 121 -3.94 -1.08 3.11
C ASN A 121 -3.12 -0.74 1.87
N VAL A 122 -2.88 0.52 1.58
CA VAL A 122 -1.93 0.93 0.55
C VAL A 122 -0.53 0.49 0.99
N TYR A 123 0.07 -0.42 0.26
CA TYR A 123 1.26 -1.14 0.71
C TYR A 123 2.55 -0.76 0.02
N SER A 124 3.50 -0.93 0.83
CA SER A 124 4.83 -1.33 0.51
C SER A 124 5.27 -2.43 1.47
N ALA A 125 5.92 -3.43 0.97
CA ALA A 125 6.28 -4.66 1.62
C ALA A 125 7.08 -4.53 2.91
N VAL A 126 6.82 -5.26 3.89
CA VAL A 126 7.23 -6.46 4.61
C VAL A 126 6.67 -6.49 6.03
N GLY A 127 6.10 -7.62 6.34
CA GLY A 127 5.75 -8.23 7.59
C GLY A 127 5.81 -7.48 8.92
N VAL A 128 4.63 -7.19 9.47
CA VAL A 128 4.39 -7.33 10.91
C VAL A 128 2.99 -7.93 11.06
N SER A 129 2.95 -9.08 11.67
CA SER A 129 1.73 -9.68 12.21
C SER A 129 1.11 -8.70 13.20
N VAL A 130 -0.10 -8.23 12.91
CA VAL A 130 -0.89 -7.52 13.91
C VAL A 130 -2.03 -8.44 14.28
N ASP A 131 -1.99 -8.89 15.51
CA ASP A 131 -3.06 -9.62 16.19
C ASP A 131 -4.42 -8.98 15.90
N SER A 132 -5.30 -9.78 15.34
CA SER A 132 -6.68 -9.46 15.04
C SER A 132 -7.52 -9.53 16.32
N ASP A 133 -7.33 -8.60 17.24
CA ASP A 133 -8.30 -8.40 18.32
C ASP A 133 -8.31 -6.96 18.84
N THR A 134 -8.79 -6.03 18.01
CA THR A 134 -9.30 -4.77 18.52
C THR A 134 -10.44 -4.30 17.62
N ARG A 135 -11.66 -4.71 17.95
CA ARG A 135 -12.88 -4.01 17.59
C ARG A 135 -12.91 -2.65 18.31
N GLY A 136 -11.93 -1.81 18.03
CA GLY A 136 -12.01 -0.40 18.32
C GLY A 136 -12.94 0.26 17.27
N PRO A 137 -13.67 1.34 17.58
CA PRO A 137 -14.45 2.03 16.59
C PRO A 137 -13.50 2.42 15.45
N ARG A 138 -13.88 2.12 14.20
CA ARG A 138 -13.26 2.70 12.98
C ARG A 138 -13.56 4.20 13.01
N ALA A 139 -12.98 4.86 13.99
CA ALA A 139 -13.22 6.24 14.29
C ALA A 139 -12.78 7.07 13.08
N ALA A 140 -13.65 7.88 12.57
CA ALA A 140 -13.41 8.83 11.49
C ALA A 140 -13.02 8.22 10.12
N GLY A 141 -13.39 6.98 9.81
CA GLY A 141 -13.19 6.38 8.48
C GLY A 141 -11.73 6.08 8.12
N LEU A 142 -10.86 5.91 9.11
CA LEU A 142 -9.49 5.47 8.89
C LEU A 142 -9.46 4.02 8.44
N THR A 143 -8.61 3.71 7.47
CA THR A 143 -8.27 2.34 7.09
C THR A 143 -7.34 1.72 8.13
N ASP A 144 -7.25 0.38 8.17
CA ASP A 144 -6.35 -0.31 9.11
C ASP A 144 -4.89 0.12 8.94
N ARG A 145 -4.49 0.46 7.72
CA ARG A 145 -3.16 1.00 7.43
C ARG A 145 -2.95 2.39 8.01
N GLU A 146 -3.93 3.26 7.83
CA GLU A 146 -3.87 4.60 8.42
C GLU A 146 -3.84 4.52 9.94
N ILE A 147 -4.54 3.55 10.53
CA ILE A 147 -4.48 3.25 11.98
C ILE A 147 -3.08 2.79 12.37
N SER A 148 -2.47 1.87 11.61
CA SER A 148 -1.12 1.38 11.89
C SER A 148 -0.07 2.49 11.79
N ILE A 149 -0.14 3.33 10.77
CA ILE A 149 0.73 4.50 10.62
C ILE A 149 0.50 5.51 11.75
N LEU A 150 -0.76 5.73 12.14
CA LEU A 150 -1.10 6.63 13.25
C LEU A 150 -0.57 6.10 14.58
N LYS A 151 -0.60 4.78 14.79
CA LYS A 151 0.03 4.13 15.95
C LYS A 151 1.55 4.34 15.98
N ALA A 152 2.23 4.12 14.86
CA ALA A 152 3.67 4.37 14.74
C ALA A 152 4.01 5.86 14.97
N LEU A 153 3.17 6.75 14.42
CA LEU A 153 3.27 8.19 14.64
C LEU A 153 3.17 8.54 16.14
N ALA A 154 2.24 7.92 16.84
CA ALA A 154 2.01 8.15 18.28
C ALA A 154 3.13 7.57 19.16
N LYS A 155 3.83 6.51 18.69
CA LYS A 155 5.06 6.01 19.31
C LYS A 155 6.27 6.96 19.13
N GLY A 156 6.10 8.05 18.41
CA GLY A 156 7.15 9.05 18.21
C GLY A 156 8.01 8.85 16.95
N LEU A 157 7.76 7.81 16.14
CA LEU A 157 8.57 7.52 14.95
C LEU A 157 8.48 8.65 13.93
N SER A 158 9.65 9.05 13.39
CA SER A 158 9.72 9.97 12.26
C SER A 158 9.17 9.33 10.97
N ASN A 159 8.88 10.13 9.94
CA ASN A 159 8.41 9.60 8.66
C ASN A 159 9.41 8.63 8.01
N ASP A 160 10.71 8.82 8.25
CA ASP A 160 11.76 7.93 7.74
C ASP A 160 11.79 6.60 8.50
N GLU A 161 11.58 6.63 9.82
CA GLU A 161 11.46 5.42 10.63
C GLU A 161 10.17 4.66 10.33
N ILE A 162 9.04 5.36 10.19
CA ILE A 162 7.79 4.77 9.73
C ILE A 162 7.98 4.16 8.33
N ALA A 163 8.64 4.86 7.42
CA ALA A 163 8.94 4.34 6.09
C ALA A 163 9.75 3.04 6.15
N LYS A 164 10.76 2.98 7.02
CA LYS A 164 11.55 1.77 7.26
C LYS A 164 10.74 0.65 7.92
N GLU A 165 10.02 0.96 9.01
CA GLU A 165 9.22 -0.01 9.75
C GLU A 165 8.14 -0.65 8.88
N PHE A 166 7.52 0.16 8.04
CA PHE A 166 6.48 -0.31 7.14
C PHE A 166 7.00 -0.62 5.73
N TRP A 167 8.30 -0.50 5.50
CA TRP A 167 9.00 -0.76 4.23
C TRP A 167 8.39 -0.02 3.03
N VAL A 168 8.01 1.24 3.28
CA VAL A 168 7.43 2.14 2.28
C VAL A 168 8.42 3.25 1.91
N ALA A 169 8.23 3.84 0.76
CA ALA A 169 8.88 5.11 0.48
C ALA A 169 8.37 6.18 1.47
N ARG A 170 9.26 7.06 1.93
CA ARG A 170 8.90 8.20 2.79
C ARG A 170 7.71 9.01 2.25
N GLN A 171 7.60 9.12 0.93
CA GLN A 171 6.49 9.83 0.29
C GLN A 171 5.15 9.12 0.46
N THR A 172 5.15 7.80 0.47
CA THR A 172 3.95 7.01 0.77
C THR A 172 3.47 7.29 2.20
N VAL A 173 4.40 7.40 3.16
CA VAL A 173 4.05 7.80 4.54
C VAL A 173 3.43 9.20 4.56
N LYS A 174 4.05 10.18 3.87
CA LYS A 174 3.50 11.54 3.77
C LYS A 174 2.09 11.56 3.17
N PHE A 175 1.86 10.76 2.11
CA PHE A 175 0.53 10.63 1.50
C PHE A 175 -0.51 10.09 2.51
N HIS A 176 -0.18 9.03 3.24
CA HIS A 176 -1.07 8.51 4.29
C HIS A 176 -1.32 9.52 5.40
N LEU A 177 -0.28 10.21 5.87
CA LEU A 177 -0.43 11.25 6.88
C LEU A 177 -1.35 12.38 6.43
N THR A 178 -1.24 12.80 5.16
CA THR A 178 -2.16 13.79 4.57
C THR A 178 -3.61 13.29 4.61
N ASN A 179 -3.84 12.02 4.24
CA ASN A 179 -5.18 11.42 4.31
C ASN A 179 -5.68 11.26 5.74
N ILE A 180 -4.81 10.82 6.67
CA ILE A 180 -5.12 10.73 8.10
C ILE A 180 -5.52 12.11 8.64
N TYR A 181 -4.72 13.15 8.37
CA TYR A 181 -5.01 14.50 8.85
C TYR A 181 -6.35 15.01 8.32
N ARG A 182 -6.64 14.79 7.05
CA ARG A 182 -7.93 15.14 6.45
C ARG A 182 -9.10 14.39 7.09
N LYS A 183 -8.98 13.07 7.29
CA LYS A 183 -10.03 12.23 7.88
C LYS A 183 -10.27 12.52 9.35
N LEU A 184 -9.20 12.84 10.09
CA LEU A 184 -9.27 13.23 11.50
C LEU A 184 -9.62 14.71 11.69
N GLU A 185 -9.69 15.50 10.60
CA GLU A 185 -9.90 16.93 10.63
C GLU A 185 -8.88 17.68 11.50
N VAL A 186 -7.59 17.29 11.37
CA VAL A 186 -6.47 17.87 12.10
C VAL A 186 -5.47 18.52 11.15
N ARG A 187 -4.69 19.48 11.65
CA ARG A 187 -3.79 20.32 10.85
C ARG A 187 -2.32 19.91 10.93
N ASN A 188 -1.94 19.17 11.95
CA ASN A 188 -0.54 18.82 12.19
C ASN A 188 -0.38 17.48 12.94
N ARG A 189 0.87 17.02 13.00
CA ARG A 189 1.26 15.78 13.67
C ARG A 189 0.80 15.70 15.12
N ALA A 190 1.00 16.78 15.89
CA ALA A 190 0.69 16.78 17.31
C ALA A 190 -0.84 16.65 17.56
N GLU A 191 -1.64 17.29 16.73
CA GLU A 191 -3.10 17.13 16.79
C GLU A 191 -3.56 15.73 16.41
N ALA A 192 -2.94 15.11 15.39
CA ALA A 192 -3.23 13.74 15.00
C ALA A 192 -2.94 12.74 16.13
N ILE A 193 -1.79 12.91 16.81
CA ILE A 193 -1.41 12.08 17.94
C ILE A 193 -2.40 12.25 19.10
N ARG A 194 -2.74 13.48 19.48
CA ARG A 194 -3.75 13.73 20.54
C ARG A 194 -5.09 13.08 20.20
N LYS A 195 -5.54 13.20 18.95
CA LYS A 195 -6.79 12.61 18.50
C LYS A 195 -6.73 11.07 18.49
N ALA A 196 -5.57 10.47 18.19
CA ALA A 196 -5.35 9.04 18.32
C ALA A 196 -5.54 8.54 19.76
N TYR A 197 -4.99 9.25 20.74
CA TYR A 197 -5.20 8.95 22.16
C TYR A 197 -6.68 9.13 22.58
N SER A 198 -7.33 10.20 22.17
CA SER A 198 -8.73 10.45 22.53
C SER A 198 -9.71 9.42 21.98
N PHE A 199 -9.36 8.77 20.87
CA PHE A 199 -10.14 7.67 20.29
C PHE A 199 -9.81 6.30 20.85
N GLY A 200 -8.84 6.19 21.78
CA GLY A 200 -8.36 4.91 22.30
C GLY A 200 -7.65 4.06 21.24
N LEU A 201 -7.20 4.65 20.13
CA LEU A 201 -6.47 3.96 19.07
C LEU A 201 -5.05 3.56 19.49
N VAL A 202 -4.52 4.25 20.50
CA VAL A 202 -3.18 4.03 21.07
C VAL A 202 -3.28 4.28 22.57
N GLU A 203 -2.59 3.47 23.35
CA GLU A 203 -2.51 3.69 24.80
C GLU A 203 -1.78 5.01 25.08
N SER A 204 -2.38 5.86 25.92
CA SER A 204 -1.73 7.09 26.35
C SER A 204 -0.48 6.74 27.16
N PRO A 205 0.67 7.38 26.93
CA PRO A 205 1.76 7.26 27.86
C PRO A 205 1.25 7.75 29.22
N ILE A 206 1.22 6.85 30.20
CA ILE A 206 0.85 7.18 31.57
C ILE A 206 1.85 8.23 32.05
N TYR A 207 1.41 9.47 32.17
CA TYR A 207 2.12 10.40 33.02
C TYR A 207 1.96 9.84 34.44
N GLY A 208 3.00 9.23 34.93
CA GLY A 208 3.12 8.91 36.33
C GLY A 208 3.05 10.23 37.10
N GLY A 209 1.86 10.57 37.57
CA GLY A 209 1.69 11.58 38.57
C GLY A 209 2.31 11.04 39.85
N GLY A 210 3.42 11.62 40.27
CA GLY A 210 3.96 11.39 41.58
C GLY A 210 2.94 11.90 42.61
N ASP A 211 2.42 10.97 43.36
CA ASP A 211 1.84 11.28 44.66
C ASP A 211 3.00 11.60 45.59
N ASP A 212 3.32 12.87 45.72
CA ASP A 212 4.07 13.36 46.85
C ASP A 212 3.05 13.57 47.98
N GLU A 213 2.96 12.58 48.86
CA GLU A 213 2.48 12.78 50.22
C GLU A 213 3.53 13.53 51.01
N ALA A 214 3.17 14.63 51.57
CA ALA A 214 3.79 15.21 52.78
C ALA A 214 2.67 15.63 53.75
#